data_14152e560379b898459de43e194fc1fc
#
_entry.id   14152e560379b898459de43e194fc1fc
#
_cell.length_a   1.000
_cell.length_b   1.000
_cell.length_c   1.000
_cell.angle_alpha   90.00
_cell.angle_beta   90.00
_cell.angle_gamma   90.00
#
_symmetry.space_group_name_H-M   'P 1'
#
loop_
_entity.id
_entity.type
_entity.pdbx_description
1 polymer ?
#
loop_
_entity_poly.entity_id
_entity_poly.type
_entity_poly.pdbx_seq_one_letter_code
_entity_poly.pdbx_strand_id
1 'polypeptide(L)'
;MDKPIRSGCPINLTLETLGDRWSLIVIRDIMFGNRRHYRDLLNHSEEGIASNILADRLKKLTEAGLLSTSPDPTHKQKTIYSLTEPAIQLVPLLAQMGAWGRRFTPATRELSIRARLLEEGGPEMWEAFMAELRSLHLGAVAPERSVIKELTDAYRAAAG
;
A
#
# COMPACT_ATOMS: atom_id res chain seq x y z
N MET A 1 1.96 -12.94 -23.69
CA MET A 1 1.33 -14.25 -23.48
C MET A 1 0.97 -14.40 -22.02
N ASP A 2 -0.31 -14.48 -21.73
CA ASP A 2 -0.77 -14.65 -20.36
C ASP A 2 -0.33 -16.03 -19.84
N LYS A 3 0.25 -16.05 -18.65
CA LYS A 3 0.57 -17.32 -18.00
C LYS A 3 -0.72 -18.08 -17.73
N PRO A 4 -0.78 -19.38 -18.01
CA PRO A 4 -1.97 -20.14 -17.71
C PRO A 4 -2.25 -20.10 -16.19
N ILE A 5 -3.51 -19.84 -15.84
CA ILE A 5 -3.97 -19.87 -14.45
C ILE A 5 -3.85 -21.32 -13.95
N ARG A 6 -3.10 -21.51 -12.85
CA ARG A 6 -2.87 -22.83 -12.27
C ARG A 6 -4.12 -23.43 -11.64
N SER A 7 -4.92 -22.57 -11.00
CA SER A 7 -6.21 -22.98 -10.42
C SER A 7 -7.10 -21.75 -10.22
N GLY A 8 -8.41 -21.97 -10.11
CA GLY A 8 -9.38 -20.93 -9.81
C GLY A 8 -9.54 -20.61 -8.31
N CYS A 9 -8.66 -21.15 -7.47
CA CYS A 9 -8.68 -20.83 -6.03
C CYS A 9 -8.40 -19.35 -5.80
N PRO A 10 -9.26 -18.61 -5.05
CA PRO A 10 -9.04 -17.18 -4.78
C PRO A 10 -7.68 -16.87 -4.16
N ILE A 11 -7.16 -17.74 -3.31
CA ILE A 11 -5.82 -17.58 -2.72
C ILE A 11 -4.76 -17.66 -3.81
N ASN A 12 -4.85 -18.65 -4.71
CA ASN A 12 -3.93 -18.76 -5.83
C ASN A 12 -4.01 -17.56 -6.77
N LEU A 13 -5.23 -17.11 -7.09
CA LEU A 13 -5.42 -15.95 -7.98
C LEU A 13 -4.84 -14.68 -7.37
N THR A 14 -4.96 -14.50 -6.06
CA THR A 14 -4.32 -13.39 -5.35
C THR A 14 -2.79 -13.48 -5.47
N LEU A 15 -2.21 -14.67 -5.28
CA LEU A 15 -0.77 -14.87 -5.41
C LEU A 15 -0.27 -14.68 -6.85
N GLU A 16 -1.07 -15.00 -7.85
CA GLU A 16 -0.71 -14.73 -9.26
C GLU A 16 -0.54 -13.22 -9.52
N THR A 17 -1.29 -12.37 -8.81
CA THR A 17 -1.22 -10.92 -8.95
C THR A 17 -0.23 -10.29 -7.97
N LEU A 18 -0.21 -10.74 -6.71
CA LEU A 18 0.48 -10.09 -5.60
C LEU A 18 1.55 -10.99 -4.94
N GLY A 19 1.82 -12.16 -5.50
CA GLY A 19 2.67 -13.16 -4.88
C GLY A 19 4.18 -12.94 -5.02
N ASP A 20 4.60 -11.88 -5.71
CA ASP A 20 6.00 -11.52 -5.78
C ASP A 20 6.42 -10.70 -4.54
N ARG A 21 7.73 -10.53 -4.36
CA ARG A 21 8.27 -9.85 -3.19
C ARG A 21 7.87 -8.37 -3.10
N TRP A 22 7.67 -7.68 -4.23
CA TRP A 22 7.65 -6.22 -4.25
C TRP A 22 6.29 -5.57 -4.43
N SER A 23 5.31 -6.27 -5.01
CA SER A 23 4.01 -5.67 -5.33
C SER A 23 3.28 -5.10 -4.11
N LEU A 24 3.16 -5.88 -3.04
CA LEU A 24 2.51 -5.40 -1.81
C LEU A 24 3.33 -4.34 -1.10
N ILE A 25 4.66 -4.37 -1.22
CA ILE A 25 5.54 -3.33 -0.66
C ILE A 25 5.30 -1.99 -1.36
N VAL A 26 5.19 -1.99 -2.69
CA VAL A 26 4.88 -0.77 -3.46
C VAL A 26 3.50 -0.22 -3.07
N ILE A 27 2.49 -1.08 -3.00
CA ILE A 27 1.14 -0.68 -2.57
C ILE A 27 1.17 -0.11 -1.15
N ARG A 28 1.90 -0.76 -0.23
CA ARG A 28 2.09 -0.29 1.15
C ARG A 28 2.65 1.14 1.18
N ASP A 29 3.67 1.41 0.39
CA ASP A 29 4.35 2.71 0.38
C ASP A 29 3.45 3.82 -0.18
N ILE A 30 2.63 3.51 -1.16
CA ILE A 30 1.61 4.44 -1.66
C ILE A 30 0.52 4.65 -0.60
N MET A 31 0.04 3.58 0.00
CA MET A 31 -1.07 3.57 0.95
C MET A 31 -0.75 4.31 2.25
N PHE A 32 0.35 3.96 2.90
CA PHE A 32 0.72 4.52 4.21
C PHE A 32 1.54 5.79 4.12
N GLY A 33 2.41 5.89 3.13
CA GLY A 33 3.34 7.01 2.96
C GLY A 33 2.83 8.10 2.02
N ASN A 34 1.71 7.87 1.35
CA ASN A 34 1.19 8.75 0.30
C ASN A 34 2.27 9.12 -0.74
N ARG A 35 3.16 8.17 -1.02
CA ARG A 35 4.23 8.31 -2.01
C ARG A 35 3.68 7.94 -3.36
N ARG A 36 3.40 8.94 -4.18
CA ARG A 36 2.62 8.76 -5.40
C ARG A 36 3.41 9.02 -6.68
N HIS A 37 4.70 9.29 -6.54
CA HIS A 37 5.61 9.49 -7.67
C HIS A 37 6.71 8.44 -7.67
N TYR A 38 7.20 8.10 -8.87
CA TYR A 38 8.27 7.10 -9.03
C TYR A 38 9.50 7.41 -8.16
N ARG A 39 9.95 8.67 -8.17
CA ARG A 39 11.14 9.05 -7.40
C ARG A 39 10.94 8.94 -5.89
N ASP A 40 9.76 9.30 -5.40
CA ASP A 40 9.46 9.17 -3.97
C ASP A 40 9.48 7.70 -3.53
N LEU A 41 8.89 6.84 -4.34
CA LEU A 41 8.88 5.40 -4.08
C LEU A 41 10.29 4.82 -4.11
N LEU A 42 11.12 5.25 -5.05
CA LEU A 42 12.50 4.78 -5.18
C LEU A 42 13.37 5.27 -4.02
N ASN A 43 13.33 6.56 -3.74
CA ASN A 43 14.24 7.21 -2.79
C ASN A 43 13.92 6.92 -1.32
N HIS A 44 12.67 6.60 -1.00
CA HIS A 44 12.22 6.36 0.37
C HIS A 44 11.91 4.90 0.65
N SER A 45 12.34 3.99 -0.22
CA SER A 45 12.13 2.55 -0.02
C SER A 45 12.97 2.04 1.15
N GLU A 46 12.31 1.54 2.19
CA GLU A 46 12.97 0.92 3.35
C GLU A 46 13.75 -0.33 2.96
N GLU A 47 13.24 -1.08 2.00
CA GLU A 47 13.83 -2.34 1.54
C GLU A 47 14.82 -2.14 0.38
N GLY A 48 15.01 -0.91 -0.09
CA GLY A 48 15.96 -0.60 -1.15
C GLY A 48 15.60 -1.16 -2.52
N ILE A 49 14.36 -0.94 -2.95
CA ILE A 49 13.91 -1.43 -4.25
C ILE A 49 14.78 -0.90 -5.40
N ALA A 50 15.19 -1.78 -6.30
CA ALA A 50 15.94 -1.38 -7.50
C ALA A 50 15.04 -0.64 -8.51
N SER A 51 15.59 0.32 -9.22
CA SER A 51 14.84 1.17 -10.16
C SER A 51 14.10 0.38 -11.24
N ASN A 52 14.74 -0.63 -11.82
CA ASN A 52 14.12 -1.47 -12.84
C ASN A 52 13.00 -2.34 -12.28
N ILE A 53 13.13 -2.82 -11.05
CA ILE A 53 12.09 -3.59 -10.36
C ILE A 53 10.88 -2.69 -10.09
N LEU A 54 11.10 -1.50 -9.55
CA LEU A 54 10.01 -0.55 -9.28
C LEU A 54 9.24 -0.20 -10.55
N ALA A 55 9.94 0.13 -11.64
CA ALA A 55 9.33 0.44 -12.92
C ALA A 55 8.46 -0.72 -13.43
N ASP A 56 8.98 -1.95 -13.35
CA ASP A 56 8.25 -3.16 -13.77
C ASP A 56 7.00 -3.39 -12.91
N ARG A 57 7.11 -3.24 -11.59
CA ARG A 57 5.97 -3.45 -10.68
C ARG A 57 4.89 -2.40 -10.85
N LEU A 58 5.27 -1.13 -11.02
CA LEU A 58 4.29 -0.06 -11.29
C LEU A 58 3.51 -0.33 -12.57
N LYS A 59 4.19 -0.79 -13.61
CA LYS A 59 3.55 -1.18 -14.87
C LYS A 59 2.58 -2.34 -14.68
N LYS A 60 3.03 -3.41 -14.04
CA LYS A 60 2.22 -4.61 -13.81
C LYS A 60 1.01 -4.35 -12.91
N LEU A 61 1.18 -3.56 -11.86
CA LEU A 61 0.08 -3.18 -10.97
C LEU A 61 -0.95 -2.31 -11.68
N THR A 62 -0.50 -1.43 -12.57
CA THR A 62 -1.41 -0.63 -13.41
C THR A 62 -2.18 -1.51 -14.39
N GLU A 63 -1.50 -2.43 -15.06
CA GLU A 63 -2.13 -3.39 -15.98
C GLU A 63 -3.13 -4.30 -15.26
N ALA A 64 -2.85 -4.66 -14.02
CA ALA A 64 -3.75 -5.49 -13.20
C ALA A 64 -4.93 -4.71 -12.59
N GLY A 65 -5.02 -3.39 -12.81
CA GLY A 65 -6.10 -2.57 -12.30
C GLY A 65 -6.00 -2.21 -10.81
N LEU A 66 -4.82 -2.36 -10.21
CA LEU A 66 -4.58 -1.99 -8.81
C LEU A 66 -4.09 -0.55 -8.67
N LEU A 67 -3.46 -0.03 -9.71
CA LEU A 67 -3.05 1.38 -9.77
C LEU A 67 -3.67 2.03 -11.00
N SER A 68 -3.92 3.33 -10.90
CA SER A 68 -4.22 4.19 -12.02
C SER A 68 -3.16 5.28 -12.12
N THR A 69 -2.99 5.86 -13.30
CA THR A 69 -2.01 6.91 -13.54
C THR A 69 -2.68 8.17 -14.03
N SER A 70 -2.13 9.33 -13.64
CA SER A 70 -2.54 10.62 -14.14
C SER A 70 -1.34 11.54 -14.21
N PRO A 71 -1.35 12.58 -15.11
CA PRO A 71 -0.28 13.57 -15.12
C PRO A 71 -0.36 14.44 -13.87
N ASP A 72 0.81 14.85 -13.37
CA ASP A 72 0.89 15.79 -12.26
C ASP A 72 0.48 17.19 -12.77
N PRO A 73 -0.53 17.85 -12.18
CA PRO A 73 -0.94 19.19 -12.60
C PRO A 73 0.16 20.24 -12.44
N THR A 74 1.10 20.03 -11.52
CA THR A 74 2.20 20.97 -11.25
C THR A 74 3.45 20.66 -12.06
N HIS A 75 3.56 19.47 -12.65
CA HIS A 75 4.74 19.05 -13.37
C HIS A 75 4.39 18.01 -14.45
N LYS A 76 4.19 18.48 -15.68
CA LYS A 76 3.69 17.68 -16.82
C LYS A 76 4.46 16.38 -17.13
N GLN A 77 5.73 16.30 -16.74
CA GLN A 77 6.56 15.11 -16.98
C GLN A 77 6.47 14.07 -15.88
N LYS A 78 5.79 14.39 -14.76
CA LYS A 78 5.63 13.46 -13.65
C LYS A 78 4.29 12.74 -13.73
N THR A 79 4.33 11.45 -13.44
CA THR A 79 3.14 10.61 -13.32
C THR A 79 2.77 10.46 -11.85
N ILE A 80 1.49 10.67 -11.56
CA ILE A 80 0.91 10.36 -10.25
C ILE A 80 0.29 8.97 -10.30
N TYR A 81 0.66 8.12 -9.34
CA TYR A 81 0.07 6.79 -9.14
C TYR A 81 -0.99 6.87 -8.05
N SER A 82 -2.16 6.35 -8.35
CA SER A 82 -3.29 6.32 -7.41
C SER A 82 -3.73 4.88 -7.18
N LEU A 83 -4.13 4.59 -5.95
CA LEU A 83 -4.77 3.30 -5.62
C LEU A 83 -6.17 3.27 -6.24
N THR A 84 -6.52 2.14 -6.82
CA THR A 84 -7.90 1.85 -7.25
C THR A 84 -8.69 1.26 -6.08
N GLU A 85 -10.01 1.10 -6.24
CA GLU A 85 -10.83 0.47 -5.18
C GLU A 85 -10.36 -0.93 -4.80
N PRO A 86 -10.03 -1.84 -5.75
CA PRO A 86 -9.45 -3.14 -5.35
C PRO A 86 -8.16 -3.04 -4.55
N ALA A 87 -7.30 -2.06 -4.83
CA ALA A 87 -6.08 -1.84 -4.05
C ALA A 87 -6.38 -1.30 -2.66
N ILE A 88 -7.33 -0.36 -2.54
CA ILE A 88 -7.76 0.17 -1.24
C ILE A 88 -8.31 -0.96 -0.35
N GLN A 89 -9.03 -1.89 -0.94
CA GLN A 89 -9.58 -3.03 -0.19
C GLN A 89 -8.53 -4.06 0.24
N LEU A 90 -7.27 -3.83 -0.04
CA LEU A 90 -6.17 -4.61 0.54
C LEU A 90 -5.80 -4.17 1.97
N VAL A 91 -6.40 -3.10 2.49
CA VAL A 91 -6.14 -2.65 3.88
C VAL A 91 -6.32 -3.78 4.89
N PRO A 92 -7.43 -4.53 4.91
CA PRO A 92 -7.57 -5.64 5.86
C PRO A 92 -6.49 -6.73 5.68
N LEU A 93 -6.13 -7.04 4.44
CA LEU A 93 -5.08 -8.01 4.16
C LEU A 93 -3.73 -7.56 4.74
N LEU A 94 -3.33 -6.32 4.48
CA LEU A 94 -2.08 -5.77 4.99
C LEU A 94 -2.08 -5.67 6.52
N ALA A 95 -3.21 -5.31 7.13
CA ALA A 95 -3.35 -5.30 8.58
C ALA A 95 -3.12 -6.70 9.18
N GLN A 96 -3.70 -7.73 8.58
CA GLN A 96 -3.53 -9.11 9.02
C GLN A 96 -2.11 -9.64 8.75
N MET A 97 -1.50 -9.27 7.63
CA MET A 97 -0.11 -9.60 7.35
C MET A 97 0.82 -8.99 8.40
N GLY A 98 0.60 -7.73 8.76
CA GLY A 98 1.37 -7.06 9.80
C GLY A 98 1.22 -7.74 11.16
N ALA A 99 0.02 -8.16 11.52
CA ALA A 99 -0.25 -8.88 12.76
C ALA A 99 0.51 -10.21 12.80
N TRP A 100 0.46 -10.96 11.70
CA TRP A 100 1.18 -12.23 11.59
C TRP A 100 2.71 -12.01 11.67
N GLY A 101 3.20 -11.01 10.94
CA GLY A 101 4.63 -10.67 10.93
C GLY A 101 5.16 -10.28 12.31
N ARG A 102 4.38 -9.52 13.08
CA ARG A 102 4.77 -9.14 14.44
C ARG A 102 4.90 -10.33 15.38
N ARG A 103 4.05 -11.36 15.21
CA ARG A 103 4.05 -12.54 16.09
C ARG A 103 5.14 -13.54 15.73
N PHE A 104 5.43 -13.73 14.46
CA PHE A 104 6.18 -14.90 13.99
C PHE A 104 7.50 -14.55 13.29
N THR A 105 7.85 -13.27 13.20
CA THR A 105 9.11 -12.82 12.60
C THR A 105 9.85 -11.86 13.54
N PRO A 106 11.16 -11.62 13.36
CA PRO A 106 11.92 -10.67 14.20
C PRO A 106 11.64 -9.20 13.80
N ALA A 107 10.36 -8.81 13.78
CA ALA A 107 9.96 -7.44 13.47
C ALA A 107 10.50 -6.45 14.50
N THR A 108 11.02 -5.30 14.05
CA THR A 108 11.50 -4.26 14.94
C THR A 108 10.34 -3.51 15.58
N ARG A 109 10.59 -2.91 16.74
CA ARG A 109 9.57 -2.17 17.48
C ARG A 109 9.06 -0.96 16.68
N GLU A 110 9.97 -0.15 16.13
CA GLU A 110 9.61 1.08 15.42
C GLU A 110 8.76 0.79 14.19
N LEU A 111 9.15 -0.20 13.39
CA LEU A 111 8.42 -0.56 12.18
C LEU A 111 7.14 -1.37 12.44
N SER A 112 6.95 -1.82 13.68
CA SER A 112 5.74 -2.55 14.10
C SER A 112 4.61 -1.63 14.62
N ILE A 113 4.87 -0.36 14.86
CA ILE A 113 3.90 0.55 15.49
C ILE A 113 2.61 0.65 14.67
N ARG A 114 2.73 0.89 13.37
CA ARG A 114 1.55 1.00 12.49
C ARG A 114 0.77 -0.32 12.44
N ALA A 115 1.48 -1.43 12.30
CA ALA A 115 0.87 -2.76 12.27
C ALA A 115 0.12 -3.08 13.56
N ARG A 116 0.70 -2.72 14.71
CA ARG A 116 0.06 -2.91 16.00
C ARG A 116 -1.24 -2.10 16.13
N LEU A 117 -1.20 -0.83 15.74
CA LEU A 117 -2.38 0.03 15.81
C LEU A 117 -3.52 -0.47 14.90
N LEU A 118 -3.18 -0.94 13.71
CA LEU A 118 -4.17 -1.50 12.79
C LEU A 118 -4.78 -2.80 13.32
N GLU A 119 -3.98 -3.65 13.95
CA GLU A 119 -4.49 -4.88 14.59
C GLU A 119 -5.43 -4.54 15.75
N GLU A 120 -5.02 -3.64 16.64
CA GLU A 120 -5.81 -3.21 17.80
C GLU A 120 -7.08 -2.48 17.38
N GLY A 121 -7.01 -1.65 16.35
CA GLY A 121 -8.16 -0.89 15.85
C GLY A 121 -9.21 -1.72 15.13
N GLY A 122 -8.79 -2.82 14.54
CA GLY A 122 -9.68 -3.78 13.88
C GLY A 122 -10.50 -3.22 12.72
N PRO A 123 -11.60 -3.91 12.35
CA PRO A 123 -12.41 -3.55 11.19
C PRO A 123 -12.91 -2.10 11.17
N GLU A 124 -13.24 -1.53 12.31
CA GLU A 124 -13.68 -0.13 12.39
C GLU A 124 -12.59 0.83 11.92
N MET A 125 -11.36 0.63 12.38
CA MET A 125 -10.22 1.43 11.94
C MET A 125 -9.89 1.18 10.46
N TRP A 126 -9.99 -0.05 9.99
CA TRP A 126 -9.74 -0.40 8.59
C TRP A 126 -10.74 0.29 7.66
N GLU A 127 -12.02 0.32 8.03
CA GLU A 127 -13.05 1.04 7.26
C GLU A 127 -12.78 2.55 7.23
N ALA A 128 -12.40 3.14 8.36
CA ALA A 128 -12.02 4.55 8.43
C ALA A 128 -10.80 4.85 7.56
N PHE A 129 -9.81 3.96 7.55
CA PHE A 129 -8.63 4.10 6.71
C PHE A 129 -8.98 3.99 5.21
N MET A 130 -9.79 3.02 4.84
CA MET A 130 -10.23 2.88 3.45
C MET A 130 -11.04 4.09 2.98
N ALA A 131 -11.89 4.67 3.83
CA ALA A 131 -12.62 5.90 3.51
C ALA A 131 -11.66 7.07 3.25
N GLU A 132 -10.62 7.21 4.05
CA GLU A 132 -9.59 8.23 3.84
C GLU A 132 -8.82 8.01 2.53
N LEU A 133 -8.45 6.77 2.23
CA LEU A 133 -7.79 6.43 0.97
C LEU A 133 -8.68 6.72 -0.24
N ARG A 134 -9.98 6.48 -0.15
CA ARG A 134 -10.92 6.84 -1.22
C ARG A 134 -10.96 8.34 -1.46
N SER A 135 -10.88 9.13 -0.40
CA SER A 135 -10.77 10.59 -0.51
C SER A 135 -9.51 10.99 -1.26
N LEU A 136 -8.37 10.45 -0.86
CA LEU A 136 -7.06 10.80 -1.44
C LEU A 136 -6.88 10.32 -2.88
N HIS A 137 -7.41 9.16 -3.21
CA HIS A 137 -7.12 8.47 -4.48
C HIS A 137 -8.29 8.48 -5.47
N LEU A 138 -9.52 8.56 -5.01
CA LEU A 138 -10.71 8.44 -5.84
C LEU A 138 -11.61 9.69 -5.81
N GLY A 139 -11.20 10.74 -5.10
CA GLY A 139 -11.96 11.98 -5.03
C GLY A 139 -13.21 11.92 -4.15
N ALA A 140 -13.33 10.93 -3.28
CA ALA A 140 -14.44 10.85 -2.32
C ALA A 140 -14.34 11.95 -1.26
N VAL A 141 -15.44 12.19 -0.54
CA VAL A 141 -15.47 13.16 0.56
C VAL A 141 -14.51 12.72 1.66
N ALA A 142 -13.70 13.66 2.16
CA ALA A 142 -12.74 13.39 3.22
C ALA A 142 -13.46 13.10 4.54
N PRO A 143 -13.13 11.98 5.23
CA PRO A 143 -13.67 11.70 6.55
C PRO A 143 -13.08 12.64 7.59
N GLU A 144 -13.77 12.83 8.71
CA GLU A 144 -13.26 13.65 9.83
C GLU A 144 -12.04 13.02 10.49
N ARG A 145 -12.06 11.69 10.64
CA ARG A 145 -10.95 10.92 11.22
C ARG A 145 -9.86 10.68 10.18
N SER A 146 -8.62 11.03 10.50
CA SER A 146 -7.46 10.66 9.68
C SER A 146 -6.66 9.53 10.34
N VAL A 147 -6.81 8.32 9.81
CA VAL A 147 -6.04 7.15 10.23
C VAL A 147 -4.57 7.31 9.85
N ILE A 148 -4.29 7.87 8.67
CA ILE A 148 -2.91 8.14 8.23
C ILE A 148 -2.20 9.03 9.24
N LYS A 149 -2.87 10.08 9.72
CA LYS A 149 -2.31 10.97 10.74
C LYS A 149 -2.04 10.22 12.05
N GLU A 150 -2.99 9.43 12.52
CA GLU A 150 -2.84 8.62 13.74
C GLU A 150 -1.62 7.69 13.63
N LEU A 151 -1.48 6.99 12.52
CA LEU A 151 -0.38 6.06 12.28
C LEU A 151 0.97 6.78 12.16
N THR A 152 1.00 7.91 11.47
CA THR A 152 2.20 8.71 11.27
C THR A 152 2.68 9.34 12.57
N ASP A 153 1.77 9.92 13.35
CA ASP A 153 2.10 10.53 14.65
C ASP A 153 2.65 9.47 15.63
N ALA A 154 2.04 8.30 15.66
CA ALA A 154 2.50 7.20 16.50
C ALA A 154 3.90 6.71 16.09
N TYR A 155 4.15 6.59 14.78
CA TYR A 155 5.47 6.21 14.27
C TYR A 155 6.54 7.24 14.65
N ARG A 156 6.25 8.53 14.46
CA ARG A 156 7.19 9.62 14.83
C ARG A 156 7.48 9.64 16.32
N ALA A 157 6.48 9.42 17.15
CA ALA A 157 6.65 9.35 18.60
C ALA A 157 7.56 8.18 19.02
N ALA A 158 7.46 7.05 18.34
CA ALA A 158 8.29 5.88 18.62
C ALA A 158 9.72 6.01 18.08
N ALA A 159 9.90 6.74 16.98
CA ALA A 159 11.21 6.96 16.34
C ALA A 159 12.00 8.13 16.96
N GLY A 160 11.33 8.99 17.69
CA GLY A 160 11.90 10.21 18.31
C GLY A 160 12.60 9.99 19.66
#